data_7893e86421c658278589fc0c31674a84
#
_entry.id   7893e86421c658278589fc0c31674a84
#
_cell.length_a   1.000
_cell.length_b   1.000
_cell.length_c   1.000
_cell.angle_alpha   90.00
_cell.angle_beta   90.00
_cell.angle_gamma   90.00
#
_symmetry.space_group_name_H-M   'P 1'
#
loop_
_entity.id
_entity.type
_entity.pdbx_description
1 polymer ?
#
loop_
_entity_poly.entity_id
_entity_poly.type
_entity_poly.pdbx_seq_one_letter_code
_entity_poly.pdbx_strand_id
1 'polypeptide(L)'
;YGKVYLEYFAKFTEFSAYCTSTDRLKEADFGMTFYKLAQEKQYVDATTEPDPEEPATVPIRTALEGATDTEFTVKGVVTLVDGQNYYLQDATGAICLRLAAKTDEIALGDTIIGTGKRAEFRGMAQLGSGTFVKSSGLALDAKPTTIAALTADDVCTYVQLKGLEITEIYDNNGQYASPNVTFKDADGKTIQLYKAVLPKNGDSWAFAVGDKVDVTAAVGTNNGTLQLRNTVADEIRAAGSVNDPITDDMIPDGTLTVKEAGAI
;
A
#
# COMPACT_ATOMS: atom_id res chain seq x y z
N TYR A 1 -41.61 6.94 10.35
CA TYR A 1 -40.37 6.12 10.38
C TYR A 1 -39.18 7.06 10.53
N GLY A 2 -38.50 7.01 11.68
CA GLY A 2 -37.26 7.77 11.91
C GLY A 2 -36.10 7.20 11.07
N LYS A 3 -35.31 8.07 10.45
CA LYS A 3 -34.10 7.66 9.76
C LYS A 3 -33.02 7.37 10.81
N VAL A 4 -32.38 6.19 10.74
CA VAL A 4 -31.18 5.86 11.52
C VAL A 4 -29.98 6.12 10.61
N TYR A 5 -29.03 6.86 11.13
CA TYR A 5 -27.77 7.15 10.44
C TYR A 5 -26.67 6.39 11.16
N LEU A 6 -25.85 5.68 10.39
CA LEU A 6 -24.60 5.10 10.87
C LEU A 6 -23.49 6.08 10.55
N GLU A 7 -22.77 6.54 11.57
CA GLU A 7 -21.68 7.48 11.42
C GLU A 7 -20.39 6.84 11.97
N TYR A 8 -19.32 6.97 11.21
CA TYR A 8 -18.00 6.50 11.64
C TYR A 8 -17.23 7.64 12.29
N PHE A 9 -16.87 7.45 13.56
CA PHE A 9 -16.04 8.40 14.30
C PHE A 9 -14.58 7.98 14.24
N ALA A 10 -13.81 8.57 13.34
CA ALA A 10 -12.38 8.28 13.18
C ALA A 10 -11.58 8.48 14.49
N LYS A 11 -12.01 9.43 15.33
CA LYS A 11 -11.38 9.69 16.64
C LYS A 11 -11.53 8.54 17.63
N PHE A 12 -12.57 7.73 17.51
CA PHE A 12 -12.88 6.63 18.43
C PHE A 12 -12.74 5.25 17.78
N THR A 13 -12.45 5.20 16.49
CA THR A 13 -12.32 3.96 15.70
C THR A 13 -13.58 3.05 15.80
N GLU A 14 -14.75 3.64 15.87
CA GLU A 14 -16.02 2.93 16.06
C GLU A 14 -17.13 3.48 15.18
N PHE A 15 -18.12 2.63 14.91
CA PHE A 15 -19.38 3.03 14.30
C PHE A 15 -20.44 3.19 15.39
N SER A 16 -21.15 4.32 15.38
CA SER A 16 -22.26 4.58 16.26
C SER A 16 -23.54 4.81 15.48
N ALA A 17 -24.60 4.15 15.89
CA ALA A 17 -25.92 4.35 15.35
C ALA A 17 -26.70 5.33 16.22
N TYR A 18 -27.14 6.44 15.66
CA TYR A 18 -28.00 7.39 16.35
C TYR A 18 -29.46 7.11 16.04
N CYS A 19 -30.21 6.83 17.07
CA CYS A 19 -31.65 6.67 17.02
C CYS A 19 -32.30 7.66 17.97
N THR A 20 -33.40 8.28 17.56
CA THR A 20 -34.17 9.22 18.39
C THR A 20 -34.90 8.56 19.57
N SER A 21 -34.89 7.21 19.63
CA SER A 21 -35.43 6.42 20.74
C SER A 21 -34.66 5.11 20.87
N THR A 22 -34.18 4.82 22.08
CA THR A 22 -33.50 3.56 22.43
C THR A 22 -34.46 2.37 22.47
N ASP A 23 -35.78 2.58 22.50
CA ASP A 23 -36.77 1.49 22.61
C ASP A 23 -36.88 0.69 21.31
N ARG A 24 -36.51 1.29 20.14
CA ARG A 24 -36.52 0.60 18.84
C ARG A 24 -35.33 -0.31 18.60
N LEU A 25 -34.22 -0.14 19.31
CA LEU A 25 -33.08 -1.06 19.25
C LEU A 25 -33.35 -2.41 19.90
N LYS A 26 -34.48 -2.52 20.64
CA LYS A 26 -34.90 -3.76 21.32
C LYS A 26 -35.93 -4.59 20.54
N GLU A 27 -36.36 -4.07 19.35
CA GLU A 27 -37.29 -4.82 18.50
C GLU A 27 -36.49 -5.87 17.70
N ALA A 28 -36.96 -7.13 17.81
CA ALA A 28 -36.29 -8.34 17.31
C ALA A 28 -36.04 -8.37 15.77
N ASP A 29 -36.55 -7.41 15.02
CA ASP A 29 -36.47 -7.36 13.56
C ASP A 29 -35.68 -6.15 13.03
N PHE A 30 -34.71 -5.65 13.79
CA PHE A 30 -33.86 -4.55 13.31
C PHE A 30 -32.77 -5.06 12.33
N GLY A 31 -33.13 -5.13 11.05
CA GLY A 31 -32.18 -5.42 9.99
C GLY A 31 -31.46 -4.13 9.56
N MET A 32 -30.13 -4.12 9.64
CA MET A 32 -29.33 -3.08 8.98
C MET A 32 -29.05 -3.52 7.54
N THR A 33 -29.45 -2.69 6.59
CA THR A 33 -29.08 -2.90 5.19
C THR A 33 -27.93 -1.95 4.85
N PHE A 34 -26.78 -2.52 4.51
CA PHE A 34 -25.65 -1.74 4.03
C PHE A 34 -25.77 -1.57 2.52
N TYR A 35 -25.64 -0.33 2.06
CA TYR A 35 -25.60 0.00 0.65
C TYR A 35 -24.19 0.43 0.29
N LYS A 36 -23.67 -0.11 -0.81
CA LYS A 36 -22.42 0.39 -1.39
C LYS A 36 -22.65 1.83 -1.83
N LEU A 37 -21.83 2.75 -1.36
CA LEU A 37 -21.87 4.13 -1.83
C LEU A 37 -21.35 4.13 -3.29
N ALA A 38 -22.24 4.36 -4.25
CA ALA A 38 -21.86 4.38 -5.67
C ALA A 38 -21.02 5.61 -6.05
N GLN A 39 -21.05 6.64 -5.23
CA GLN A 39 -20.18 7.83 -5.33
C GLN A 39 -20.00 8.43 -3.94
N GLU A 40 -18.77 8.65 -3.56
CA GLU A 40 -18.43 9.48 -2.41
C GLU A 40 -18.87 10.92 -2.71
N LYS A 41 -19.97 11.36 -2.09
CA LYS A 41 -20.25 12.78 -2.05
C LYS A 41 -19.33 13.39 -1.02
N GLN A 42 -18.28 14.03 -1.47
CA GLN A 42 -17.48 14.88 -0.64
C GLN A 42 -18.38 16.00 -0.09
N TYR A 43 -18.68 15.95 1.21
CA TYR A 43 -19.29 17.08 1.90
C TYR A 43 -18.19 18.15 2.00
N VAL A 44 -18.23 19.11 1.11
CA VAL A 44 -17.43 20.32 1.25
C VAL A 44 -18.14 21.16 2.32
N ASP A 45 -17.54 21.22 3.51
CA ASP A 45 -17.98 22.18 4.52
C ASP A 45 -17.76 23.59 3.94
N ALA A 46 -18.83 24.37 3.80
CA ALA A 46 -18.77 25.71 3.20
C ALA A 46 -17.93 26.73 4.03
N THR A 47 -17.38 26.28 5.16
CA THR A 47 -16.49 27.06 6.02
C THR A 47 -15.01 26.73 5.88
N THR A 48 -14.64 25.72 5.08
CA THR A 48 -13.24 25.43 4.76
C THR A 48 -12.73 26.49 3.79
N GLU A 49 -11.67 27.20 4.18
CA GLU A 49 -10.86 27.94 3.22
C GLU A 49 -10.55 27.03 2.02
N PRO A 50 -10.59 27.54 0.78
CA PRO A 50 -10.27 26.72 -0.38
C PRO A 50 -8.93 26.03 -0.12
N ASP A 51 -8.94 24.70 -0.20
CA ASP A 51 -7.72 23.90 -0.13
C ASP A 51 -6.70 24.53 -1.10
N PRO A 52 -5.48 24.85 -0.65
CA PRO A 52 -4.51 25.48 -1.52
C PRO A 52 -4.41 24.67 -2.80
N GLU A 53 -4.63 25.33 -3.94
CA GLU A 53 -4.69 24.69 -5.26
C GLU A 53 -3.47 23.76 -5.42
N GLU A 54 -3.73 22.46 -5.58
CA GLU A 54 -2.65 21.48 -5.73
C GLU A 54 -1.73 21.89 -6.88
N PRO A 55 -0.41 21.77 -6.75
CA PRO A 55 0.53 22.05 -7.84
C PRO A 55 0.14 21.25 -9.09
N ALA A 56 0.23 21.87 -10.26
CA ALA A 56 0.00 21.18 -11.53
C ALA A 56 0.99 20.01 -11.69
N THR A 57 0.48 18.83 -12.03
CA THR A 57 1.25 17.59 -12.13
C THR A 57 1.24 17.04 -13.56
N VAL A 58 2.26 16.25 -13.89
CA VAL A 58 2.30 15.43 -15.10
C VAL A 58 2.22 13.95 -14.73
N PRO A 59 1.75 13.06 -15.63
CA PRO A 59 1.85 11.61 -15.45
C PRO A 59 3.28 11.16 -15.15
N ILE A 60 3.46 10.17 -14.27
CA ILE A 60 4.79 9.64 -13.95
C ILE A 60 5.53 9.15 -15.21
N ARG A 61 4.82 8.57 -16.18
CA ARG A 61 5.39 8.16 -17.46
C ARG A 61 6.09 9.32 -18.17
N THR A 62 5.52 10.53 -18.14
CA THR A 62 6.14 11.72 -18.72
C THR A 62 7.48 12.06 -18.05
N ALA A 63 7.56 11.92 -16.73
CA ALA A 63 8.82 12.14 -16.02
C ALA A 63 9.84 11.02 -16.28
N LEU A 64 9.41 9.76 -16.47
CA LEU A 64 10.28 8.63 -16.81
C LEU A 64 10.94 8.81 -18.19
N GLU A 65 10.19 9.31 -19.17
CA GLU A 65 10.63 9.56 -20.55
C GLU A 65 11.37 10.90 -20.71
N GLY A 66 11.28 11.74 -19.67
CA GLY A 66 11.90 13.06 -19.68
C GLY A 66 13.42 13.04 -19.62
N ALA A 67 14.04 14.11 -20.11
CA ALA A 67 15.49 14.27 -20.05
C ALA A 67 15.98 14.41 -18.60
N THR A 68 17.19 13.92 -18.32
CA THR A 68 17.88 14.17 -17.06
C THR A 68 18.04 15.67 -16.80
N ASP A 69 18.10 16.05 -15.52
CA ASP A 69 18.16 17.44 -15.03
C ASP A 69 16.91 18.29 -15.30
N THR A 70 15.90 17.76 -15.99
CA THR A 70 14.59 18.42 -16.13
C THR A 70 13.79 18.24 -14.85
N GLU A 71 13.16 19.30 -14.37
CA GLU A 71 12.28 19.27 -13.21
C GLU A 71 10.88 18.79 -13.61
N PHE A 72 10.34 17.86 -12.82
CA PHE A 72 8.99 17.35 -12.95
C PHE A 72 8.27 17.40 -11.62
N THR A 73 6.97 17.64 -11.69
CA THR A 73 6.03 17.53 -10.58
C THR A 73 5.05 16.43 -10.91
N VAL A 74 5.01 15.38 -10.09
CA VAL A 74 4.15 14.20 -10.27
C VAL A 74 3.32 13.93 -9.04
N LYS A 75 2.10 13.39 -9.23
CA LYS A 75 1.27 12.89 -8.14
C LYS A 75 1.31 11.37 -8.14
N GLY A 76 1.52 10.76 -6.97
CA GLY A 76 1.58 9.31 -6.84
C GLY A 76 1.24 8.82 -5.43
N VAL A 77 0.82 7.56 -5.35
CA VAL A 77 0.73 6.84 -4.08
C VAL A 77 2.10 6.30 -3.70
N VAL A 78 2.44 6.38 -2.41
CA VAL A 78 3.71 5.89 -1.87
C VAL A 78 3.70 4.37 -1.78
N THR A 79 4.59 3.71 -2.52
CA THR A 79 4.73 2.25 -2.61
C THR A 79 5.92 1.71 -1.80
N LEU A 80 6.83 2.58 -1.38
CA LEU A 80 7.97 2.25 -0.52
C LEU A 80 8.44 3.48 0.24
N VAL A 81 8.81 3.27 1.52
CA VAL A 81 9.54 4.24 2.34
C VAL A 81 10.88 3.62 2.74
N ASP A 82 11.98 4.14 2.19
CA ASP A 82 13.34 3.66 2.46
C ASP A 82 14.31 4.82 2.68
N GLY A 83 14.45 5.24 3.92
CA GLY A 83 15.30 6.38 4.28
C GLY A 83 14.82 7.67 3.61
N GLN A 84 15.61 8.19 2.67
CA GLN A 84 15.30 9.39 1.88
C GLN A 84 14.55 9.08 0.58
N ASN A 85 14.34 7.80 0.25
CA ASN A 85 13.75 7.37 -1.00
C ASN A 85 12.31 6.95 -0.75
N TYR A 86 11.40 7.53 -1.53
CA TYR A 86 9.97 7.27 -1.52
C TYR A 86 9.57 6.86 -2.92
N TYR A 87 9.07 5.64 -3.10
CA TYR A 87 8.60 5.24 -4.42
C TYR A 87 7.18 5.72 -4.59
N LEU A 88 6.91 6.34 -5.71
CA LEU A 88 5.62 6.91 -6.09
C LEU A 88 5.08 6.17 -7.31
N GLN A 89 3.81 5.80 -7.27
CA GLN A 89 3.11 5.13 -8.36
C GLN A 89 1.83 5.87 -8.72
N ASP A 90 1.55 5.97 -10.02
CA ASP A 90 0.25 6.35 -10.58
C ASP A 90 -0.21 5.30 -11.60
N ALA A 91 -1.29 5.56 -12.32
CA ALA A 91 -1.80 4.65 -13.36
C ALA A 91 -0.85 4.49 -14.57
N THR A 92 0.15 5.34 -14.71
CA THR A 92 1.04 5.40 -15.88
C THR A 92 2.42 4.82 -15.64
N GLY A 93 2.86 4.71 -14.37
CA GLY A 93 4.16 4.18 -14.02
C GLY A 93 4.54 4.42 -12.56
N ALA A 94 5.80 4.20 -12.23
CA ALA A 94 6.34 4.46 -10.90
C ALA A 94 7.75 5.04 -10.96
N ILE A 95 8.10 5.90 -9.99
CA ILE A 95 9.37 6.62 -9.93
C ILE A 95 9.82 6.81 -8.48
N CYS A 96 11.11 6.91 -8.24
CA CYS A 96 11.64 7.24 -6.92
C CYS A 96 11.66 8.76 -6.71
N LEU A 97 11.04 9.26 -5.65
CA LEU A 97 11.27 10.61 -5.13
C LEU A 97 12.37 10.53 -4.07
N ARG A 98 13.49 11.20 -4.29
CA ARG A 98 14.59 11.27 -3.34
C ARG A 98 14.64 12.65 -2.67
N LEU A 99 14.30 12.70 -1.40
CA LEU A 99 14.39 13.91 -0.58
C LEU A 99 15.82 14.17 -0.10
N ALA A 100 16.09 15.39 0.37
CA ALA A 100 17.37 15.76 0.98
C ALA A 100 17.62 15.03 2.32
N ALA A 101 16.56 14.73 3.06
CA ALA A 101 16.59 14.01 4.33
C ALA A 101 15.36 13.09 4.47
N LYS A 102 15.47 12.08 5.32
CA LYS A 102 14.32 11.27 5.73
C LYS A 102 13.28 12.17 6.44
N THR A 103 12.00 11.92 6.19
CA THR A 103 10.90 12.48 6.94
C THR A 103 9.97 11.38 7.44
N ASP A 104 9.34 11.61 8.59
CA ASP A 104 8.30 10.72 9.12
C ASP A 104 6.89 11.21 8.74
N GLU A 105 6.81 12.27 7.92
CA GLU A 105 5.55 12.81 7.42
C GLU A 105 4.95 11.97 6.29
N ILE A 106 5.74 11.13 5.63
CA ILE A 106 5.31 10.28 4.51
C ILE A 106 5.28 8.83 4.94
N ALA A 107 4.13 8.18 4.78
CA ALA A 107 3.92 6.77 5.06
C ALA A 107 3.58 5.98 3.79
N LEU A 108 3.72 4.64 3.86
CA LEU A 108 3.24 3.74 2.83
C LEU A 108 1.73 3.95 2.62
N GLY A 109 1.31 4.08 1.36
CA GLY A 109 -0.09 4.32 0.99
C GLY A 109 -0.52 5.78 0.98
N ASP A 110 0.30 6.71 1.46
CA ASP A 110 0.00 8.14 1.32
C ASP A 110 -0.02 8.55 -0.16
N THR A 111 -0.92 9.45 -0.52
CA THR A 111 -0.83 10.17 -1.80
C THR A 111 -0.05 11.46 -1.58
N ILE A 112 0.96 11.68 -2.39
CA ILE A 112 1.75 12.91 -2.36
C ILE A 112 1.97 13.47 -3.78
N ILE A 113 2.24 14.77 -3.86
CA ILE A 113 2.77 15.43 -5.05
C ILE A 113 4.24 15.68 -4.79
N GLY A 114 5.10 15.02 -5.58
CA GLY A 114 6.54 15.12 -5.50
C GLY A 114 7.10 15.96 -6.64
N THR A 115 7.99 16.91 -6.33
CA THR A 115 8.70 17.71 -7.32
C THR A 115 10.19 17.45 -7.21
N GLY A 116 10.88 17.29 -8.33
CA GLY A 116 12.33 17.11 -8.34
C GLY A 116 12.91 17.00 -9.73
N LYS A 117 14.24 16.99 -9.81
CA LYS A 117 14.96 16.84 -11.09
C LYS A 117 15.10 15.39 -11.49
N ARG A 118 14.73 15.08 -12.74
CA ARG A 118 14.92 13.75 -13.30
C ARG A 118 16.39 13.35 -13.26
N ALA A 119 16.67 12.24 -12.64
CA ALA A 119 18.00 11.66 -12.53
C ALA A 119 17.91 10.14 -12.63
N GLU A 120 19.06 9.48 -12.68
CA GLU A 120 19.16 8.03 -12.66
C GLU A 120 20.19 7.59 -11.62
N PHE A 121 19.87 6.57 -10.85
CA PHE A 121 20.79 5.99 -9.90
C PHE A 121 20.72 4.46 -9.94
N ARG A 122 21.81 3.80 -10.35
CA ARG A 122 21.93 2.34 -10.44
C ARG A 122 20.84 1.65 -11.22
N GLY A 123 20.39 2.26 -12.32
CA GLY A 123 19.30 1.75 -13.17
C GLY A 123 17.91 2.07 -12.66
N MET A 124 17.77 2.96 -11.67
CA MET A 124 16.49 3.43 -11.16
C MET A 124 16.30 4.90 -11.54
N ALA A 125 15.18 5.19 -12.18
CA ALA A 125 14.73 6.56 -12.44
C ALA A 125 14.32 7.23 -11.12
N GLN A 126 14.76 8.46 -10.91
CA GLN A 126 14.42 9.21 -9.71
C GLN A 126 14.19 10.71 -9.99
N LEU A 127 13.43 11.34 -9.09
CA LEU A 127 13.34 12.79 -8.93
C LEU A 127 14.24 13.17 -7.75
N GLY A 128 15.43 13.68 -8.07
CA GLY A 128 16.44 14.06 -7.09
C GLY A 128 16.24 15.48 -6.56
N SER A 129 16.84 15.78 -5.41
CA SER A 129 16.65 17.06 -4.69
C SER A 129 15.17 17.37 -4.47
N GLY A 130 14.42 16.32 -4.18
CA GLY A 130 12.97 16.36 -4.17
C GLY A 130 12.38 17.14 -3.02
N THR A 131 11.20 17.68 -3.28
CA THR A 131 10.26 18.23 -2.29
C THR A 131 8.91 17.53 -2.45
N PHE A 132 8.01 17.69 -1.47
CA PHE A 132 6.68 17.12 -1.56
C PHE A 132 5.63 18.01 -0.89
N VAL A 133 4.37 17.79 -1.29
CA VAL A 133 3.19 18.23 -0.56
C VAL A 133 2.24 17.04 -0.40
N LYS A 134 1.52 16.98 0.71
CA LYS A 134 0.47 15.97 0.93
C LYS A 134 -0.66 16.17 -0.08
N SER A 135 -1.26 15.08 -0.50
CA SER A 135 -2.40 15.04 -1.39
C SER A 135 -3.29 13.85 -1.04
N SER A 136 -4.31 13.59 -1.85
CA SER A 136 -5.25 12.48 -1.67
C SER A 136 -5.75 11.94 -3.00
N GLY A 137 -6.55 10.88 -2.97
CA GLY A 137 -7.31 10.39 -4.12
C GLY A 137 -6.67 9.25 -4.90
N LEU A 138 -5.51 8.72 -4.47
CA LEU A 138 -4.95 7.49 -5.02
C LEU A 138 -4.96 6.38 -3.97
N ALA A 139 -5.31 5.16 -4.39
CA ALA A 139 -5.25 3.98 -3.55
C ALA A 139 -3.94 3.23 -3.76
N LEU A 140 -3.44 2.59 -2.70
CA LEU A 140 -2.30 1.69 -2.80
C LEU A 140 -2.78 0.31 -3.23
N ASP A 141 -2.73 0.04 -4.53
CA ASP A 141 -3.11 -1.25 -5.12
C ASP A 141 -1.88 -1.99 -5.61
N ALA A 142 -1.72 -3.24 -5.14
CA ALA A 142 -0.64 -4.10 -5.59
C ALA A 142 -1.03 -4.82 -6.88
N LYS A 143 -0.21 -4.68 -7.92
CA LYS A 143 -0.38 -5.40 -9.20
C LYS A 143 -0.06 -6.89 -9.02
N PRO A 144 -1.01 -7.81 -9.19
CA PRO A 144 -0.70 -9.24 -9.20
C PRO A 144 0.27 -9.58 -10.34
N THR A 145 1.33 -10.32 -10.03
CA THR A 145 2.36 -10.67 -11.02
C THR A 145 3.09 -11.95 -10.65
N THR A 146 4.02 -12.38 -11.50
CA THR A 146 4.95 -13.49 -11.25
C THR A 146 6.40 -12.99 -11.34
N ILE A 147 7.35 -13.73 -10.77
CA ILE A 147 8.77 -13.36 -10.85
C ILE A 147 9.22 -13.25 -12.32
N ALA A 148 8.76 -14.17 -13.18
CA ALA A 148 9.11 -14.21 -14.59
C ALA A 148 8.56 -13.03 -15.42
N ALA A 149 7.48 -12.40 -14.96
CA ALA A 149 6.84 -11.29 -15.65
C ALA A 149 7.42 -9.92 -15.27
N LEU A 150 8.24 -9.85 -14.21
CA LEU A 150 8.89 -8.60 -13.79
C LEU A 150 9.94 -8.15 -14.80
N THR A 151 9.92 -6.88 -15.12
CA THR A 151 10.85 -6.21 -16.04
C THR A 151 11.42 -4.93 -15.42
N ALA A 152 12.35 -4.30 -16.11
CA ALA A 152 12.90 -3.01 -15.69
C ALA A 152 11.82 -1.90 -15.62
N ASP A 153 10.74 -2.01 -16.39
CA ASP A 153 9.62 -1.06 -16.37
C ASP A 153 8.78 -1.16 -15.08
N ASP A 154 8.92 -2.27 -14.34
CA ASP A 154 8.22 -2.44 -13.07
C ASP A 154 8.98 -1.84 -11.87
N VAL A 155 10.17 -1.26 -12.07
CA VAL A 155 10.93 -0.63 -10.97
C VAL A 155 10.11 0.50 -10.34
N CYS A 156 10.07 0.50 -9.01
CA CYS A 156 9.22 1.32 -8.13
C CYS A 156 7.74 0.94 -8.07
N THR A 157 7.23 0.02 -8.91
CA THR A 157 5.84 -0.43 -8.83
C THR A 157 5.60 -1.32 -7.62
N TYR A 158 4.37 -1.27 -7.09
CA TYR A 158 3.91 -2.12 -6.01
C TYR A 158 3.27 -3.38 -6.56
N VAL A 159 3.79 -4.54 -6.21
CA VAL A 159 3.40 -5.82 -6.79
C VAL A 159 3.01 -6.83 -5.72
N GLN A 160 2.15 -7.78 -6.10
CA GLN A 160 1.80 -8.95 -5.30
C GLN A 160 2.28 -10.21 -5.99
N LEU A 161 3.05 -11.01 -5.27
CA LEU A 161 3.56 -12.32 -5.67
C LEU A 161 3.02 -13.36 -4.69
N LYS A 162 2.38 -14.42 -5.19
CA LYS A 162 1.71 -15.42 -4.35
C LYS A 162 2.45 -16.78 -4.36
N GLY A 163 2.38 -17.48 -3.22
CA GLY A 163 2.85 -18.86 -3.10
C GLY A 163 4.35 -19.05 -3.23
N LEU A 164 5.15 -18.04 -2.92
CA LEU A 164 6.59 -18.09 -2.96
C LEU A 164 7.16 -18.94 -1.82
N GLU A 165 8.14 -19.78 -2.10
CA GLU A 165 8.90 -20.52 -1.09
C GLU A 165 10.10 -19.68 -0.64
N ILE A 166 10.32 -19.54 0.66
CA ILE A 166 11.52 -18.96 1.23
C ILE A 166 12.65 -19.97 1.09
N THR A 167 13.69 -19.65 0.30
CA THR A 167 14.84 -20.51 0.11
C THR A 167 16.06 -20.11 0.94
N GLU A 168 16.11 -18.85 1.36
CA GLU A 168 17.19 -18.32 2.18
C GLU A 168 16.73 -17.12 3.00
N ILE A 169 17.19 -17.04 4.24
CA ILE A 169 17.12 -15.84 5.09
C ILE A 169 18.55 -15.54 5.52
N TYR A 170 19.16 -14.53 4.92
CA TYR A 170 20.53 -14.14 5.21
C TYR A 170 20.57 -12.90 6.10
N ASP A 171 20.93 -13.08 7.36
CA ASP A 171 21.03 -12.02 8.37
C ASP A 171 22.47 -11.78 8.87
N ASN A 172 23.47 -12.39 8.21
CA ASN A 172 24.86 -12.33 8.61
C ASN A 172 25.09 -12.81 10.06
N ASN A 173 24.57 -13.99 10.39
CA ASN A 173 24.63 -14.58 11.74
C ASN A 173 23.97 -13.69 12.83
N GLY A 174 22.83 -13.12 12.52
CA GLY A 174 22.05 -12.26 13.43
C GLY A 174 22.57 -10.83 13.55
N GLN A 175 23.56 -10.43 12.75
CA GLN A 175 24.10 -9.07 12.76
C GLN A 175 23.20 -8.06 12.03
N TYR A 176 22.35 -8.53 11.09
CA TYR A 176 21.44 -7.66 10.33
C TYR A 176 20.06 -7.62 10.98
N ALA A 177 19.65 -6.44 11.41
CA ALA A 177 18.28 -6.22 11.88
C ALA A 177 17.23 -6.42 10.77
N SER A 178 17.64 -6.28 9.50
CA SER A 178 16.83 -6.46 8.30
C SER A 178 17.58 -7.43 7.38
N PRO A 179 17.20 -8.73 7.34
CA PRO A 179 17.87 -9.74 6.54
C PRO A 179 17.57 -9.54 5.05
N ASN A 180 18.36 -10.22 4.21
CA ASN A 180 17.96 -10.45 2.83
C ASN A 180 17.23 -11.79 2.75
N VAL A 181 16.11 -11.83 2.04
CA VAL A 181 15.31 -13.05 1.88
C VAL A 181 15.28 -13.42 0.40
N THR A 182 15.61 -14.66 0.08
CA THR A 182 15.48 -15.18 -1.27
C THR A 182 14.22 -16.02 -1.37
N PHE A 183 13.37 -15.66 -2.33
CA PHE A 183 12.16 -16.40 -2.67
C PHE A 183 12.33 -17.16 -3.97
N LYS A 184 11.57 -18.25 -4.10
CA LYS A 184 11.47 -19.07 -5.31
C LYS A 184 10.00 -19.34 -5.62
N ASP A 185 9.60 -19.16 -6.87
CA ASP A 185 8.28 -19.54 -7.34
C ASP A 185 8.19 -21.02 -7.75
N ALA A 186 6.99 -21.45 -8.18
CA ALA A 186 6.75 -22.83 -8.61
C ALA A 186 7.53 -23.23 -9.87
N ASP A 187 7.92 -22.26 -10.69
CA ASP A 187 8.72 -22.46 -11.92
C ASP A 187 10.23 -22.44 -11.65
N GLY A 188 10.64 -22.32 -10.37
CA GLY A 188 12.02 -22.28 -9.95
C GLY A 188 12.73 -20.96 -10.17
N LYS A 189 12.00 -19.89 -10.54
CA LYS A 189 12.55 -18.53 -10.62
C LYS A 189 12.75 -17.97 -9.23
N THR A 190 13.81 -17.18 -9.06
CA THR A 190 14.16 -16.60 -7.76
C THR A 190 14.17 -15.08 -7.83
N ILE A 191 13.82 -14.45 -6.71
CA ILE A 191 13.96 -13.01 -6.47
C ILE A 191 14.36 -12.76 -5.02
N GLN A 192 15.18 -11.74 -4.80
CA GLN A 192 15.61 -11.35 -3.46
C GLN A 192 14.77 -10.18 -2.95
N LEU A 193 14.31 -10.27 -1.71
CA LEU A 193 13.83 -9.13 -0.94
C LEU A 193 15.02 -8.57 -0.15
N TYR A 194 15.48 -7.40 -0.54
CA TYR A 194 16.65 -6.77 0.04
C TYR A 194 16.30 -5.95 1.27
N LYS A 195 16.99 -6.19 2.39
CA LYS A 195 16.71 -5.56 3.70
C LYS A 195 15.24 -5.71 4.11
N ALA A 196 14.80 -6.96 4.16
CA ALA A 196 13.42 -7.30 4.46
C ALA A 196 12.98 -6.81 5.84
N VAL A 197 11.78 -6.25 5.89
CA VAL A 197 11.03 -6.05 7.13
C VAL A 197 10.18 -7.30 7.34
N LEU A 198 10.71 -8.29 8.08
CA LEU A 198 10.02 -9.53 8.35
C LEU A 198 9.18 -9.45 9.63
N PRO A 199 8.01 -10.11 9.66
CA PRO A 199 7.27 -10.28 10.91
C PRO A 199 8.08 -11.13 11.89
N LYS A 200 7.90 -10.86 13.18
CA LYS A 200 8.60 -11.55 14.26
C LYS A 200 7.62 -12.19 15.23
N ASN A 201 8.03 -13.36 15.76
CA ASN A 201 7.42 -14.02 16.92
C ASN A 201 8.45 -13.95 18.07
N GLY A 202 8.31 -12.94 18.94
CA GLY A 202 9.33 -12.63 19.94
C GLY A 202 10.64 -12.18 19.28
N ASP A 203 11.75 -12.85 19.60
CA ASP A 203 13.08 -12.54 19.04
C ASP A 203 13.37 -13.26 17.71
N SER A 204 12.51 -14.19 17.28
CA SER A 204 12.69 -14.97 16.06
C SER A 204 11.87 -14.41 14.91
N TRP A 205 12.30 -14.67 13.66
CA TRP A 205 11.48 -14.42 12.49
C TRP A 205 10.24 -15.31 12.51
N ALA A 206 9.08 -14.78 12.09
CA ALA A 206 7.84 -15.54 12.04
C ALA A 206 7.82 -16.61 10.96
N PHE A 207 8.73 -16.51 9.98
CA PHE A 207 8.90 -17.46 8.88
C PHE A 207 10.29 -18.06 8.87
N ALA A 208 10.38 -19.27 8.31
CA ALA A 208 11.63 -20.03 8.14
C ALA A 208 11.84 -20.42 6.68
N VAL A 209 13.06 -20.91 6.38
CA VAL A 209 13.36 -21.53 5.08
C VAL A 209 12.44 -22.74 4.87
N GLY A 210 11.83 -22.81 3.69
CA GLY A 210 10.84 -23.83 3.31
C GLY A 210 9.39 -23.37 3.46
N ASP A 211 9.12 -22.29 4.20
CA ASP A 211 7.76 -21.74 4.31
C ASP A 211 7.31 -21.12 2.98
N LYS A 212 6.00 -21.23 2.73
CA LYS A 212 5.35 -20.58 1.60
C LYS A 212 4.64 -19.31 2.06
N VAL A 213 4.89 -18.24 1.32
CA VAL A 213 4.39 -16.89 1.64
C VAL A 213 3.79 -16.21 0.43
N ASP A 214 2.89 -15.29 0.68
CA ASP A 214 2.46 -14.27 -0.26
C ASP A 214 3.20 -12.98 0.09
N VAL A 215 3.77 -12.33 -0.92
CA VAL A 215 4.61 -11.15 -0.74
C VAL A 215 4.01 -9.99 -1.51
N THR A 216 3.74 -8.89 -0.82
CA THR A 216 3.43 -7.60 -1.44
C THR A 216 4.63 -6.70 -1.22
N ALA A 217 5.15 -6.08 -2.28
CA ALA A 217 6.38 -5.32 -2.18
C ALA A 217 6.54 -4.34 -3.34
N ALA A 218 7.37 -3.32 -3.17
CA ALA A 218 7.83 -2.52 -4.29
C ALA A 218 8.99 -3.22 -5.02
N VAL A 219 9.01 -3.10 -6.33
CA VAL A 219 10.14 -3.59 -7.15
C VAL A 219 11.27 -2.58 -7.08
N GLY A 220 12.43 -3.02 -6.62
CA GLY A 220 13.65 -2.24 -6.63
C GLY A 220 14.63 -2.76 -7.67
N THR A 221 15.74 -2.05 -7.84
CA THR A 221 16.84 -2.49 -8.70
C THR A 221 18.19 -2.20 -8.06
N ASN A 222 19.16 -3.06 -8.35
CA ASN A 222 20.56 -2.81 -8.03
C ASN A 222 21.40 -3.09 -9.29
N ASN A 223 21.81 -2.03 -9.96
CA ASN A 223 22.57 -2.09 -11.23
C ASN A 223 21.89 -3.00 -12.28
N GLY A 224 20.57 -2.85 -12.45
CA GLY A 224 19.77 -3.60 -13.42
C GLY A 224 19.27 -4.97 -12.91
N THR A 225 19.74 -5.46 -11.77
CA THR A 225 19.20 -6.68 -11.15
C THR A 225 17.97 -6.31 -10.33
N LEU A 226 16.81 -6.88 -10.70
CA LEU A 226 15.56 -6.65 -9.97
C LEU A 226 15.61 -7.30 -8.60
N GLN A 227 15.05 -6.63 -7.63
CA GLN A 227 14.86 -7.08 -6.26
C GLN A 227 13.55 -6.56 -5.71
N LEU A 228 13.06 -7.15 -4.63
CA LEU A 228 11.90 -6.64 -3.90
C LEU A 228 12.36 -5.75 -2.74
N ARG A 229 11.50 -4.83 -2.34
CA ARG A 229 11.64 -3.98 -1.18
C ARG A 229 10.29 -3.88 -0.48
N ASN A 230 10.28 -3.99 0.85
CA ASN A 230 9.06 -3.79 1.62
C ASN A 230 9.26 -2.73 2.72
N THR A 231 8.16 -2.14 3.17
CA THR A 231 8.15 -1.09 4.19
C THR A 231 7.71 -1.63 5.54
N VAL A 232 6.74 -2.54 5.55
CA VAL A 232 6.11 -3.08 6.76
C VAL A 232 6.11 -4.61 6.75
N ALA A 233 6.04 -5.21 7.93
CA ALA A 233 6.09 -6.66 8.08
C ALA A 233 4.86 -7.36 7.47
N ASP A 234 3.69 -6.73 7.54
CA ASP A 234 2.43 -7.27 7.03
C ASP A 234 2.37 -7.43 5.50
N GLU A 235 3.37 -6.91 4.79
CA GLU A 235 3.54 -7.16 3.36
C GLU A 235 4.02 -8.58 3.05
N ILE A 236 4.39 -9.37 4.08
CA ILE A 236 4.77 -10.78 3.96
C ILE A 236 3.84 -11.60 4.85
N ARG A 237 3.08 -12.51 4.24
CA ARG A 237 2.07 -13.32 4.93
C ARG A 237 2.20 -14.79 4.54
N ALA A 238 1.69 -15.69 5.39
CA ALA A 238 1.61 -17.10 5.03
C ALA A 238 0.76 -17.27 3.77
N ALA A 239 1.21 -18.11 2.83
CA ALA A 239 0.51 -18.31 1.57
C ALA A 239 -0.93 -18.82 1.81
N GLY A 240 -1.89 -18.23 1.10
CA GLY A 240 -3.31 -18.56 1.23
C GLY A 240 -3.96 -18.05 2.52
N SER A 241 -3.30 -17.19 3.29
CA SER A 241 -3.94 -16.48 4.41
C SER A 241 -5.02 -15.54 3.89
N VAL A 242 -6.23 -15.69 4.39
CA VAL A 242 -7.45 -14.96 3.96
C VAL A 242 -7.42 -13.53 4.53
N ASN A 243 -6.54 -12.69 4.02
CA ASN A 243 -6.59 -11.25 4.27
C ASN A 243 -6.37 -10.47 2.97
N ASP A 244 -6.79 -11.06 1.86
CA ASP A 244 -7.06 -10.21 0.69
C ASP A 244 -8.12 -9.20 1.11
N PRO A 245 -7.96 -7.90 0.78
CA PRO A 245 -9.05 -6.95 0.98
C PRO A 245 -10.31 -7.58 0.39
N ILE A 246 -11.43 -7.49 1.12
CA ILE A 246 -12.71 -8.04 0.67
C ILE A 246 -12.96 -7.44 -0.72
N THR A 247 -12.77 -8.25 -1.76
CA THR A 247 -13.08 -7.87 -3.13
C THR A 247 -14.59 -7.89 -3.31
N ASP A 248 -15.12 -7.10 -4.25
CA ASP A 248 -16.57 -7.06 -4.54
C ASP A 248 -17.15 -8.46 -4.79
N ASP A 249 -16.35 -9.40 -5.30
CA ASP A 249 -16.74 -10.81 -5.55
C ASP A 249 -16.92 -11.63 -4.27
N MET A 250 -16.39 -11.18 -3.14
CA MET A 250 -16.52 -11.83 -1.83
C MET A 250 -17.71 -11.33 -1.04
N ILE A 251 -18.36 -10.24 -1.48
CA ILE A 251 -19.59 -9.72 -0.87
C ILE A 251 -20.75 -10.43 -1.57
N PRO A 252 -21.48 -11.34 -0.88
CA PRO A 252 -22.64 -11.96 -1.50
C PRO A 252 -23.63 -10.87 -1.93
N ASP A 253 -24.16 -10.97 -3.17
CA ASP A 253 -25.31 -10.20 -3.60
C ASP A 253 -26.49 -10.57 -2.67
N GLY A 254 -26.65 -9.85 -1.56
CA GLY A 254 -27.71 -10.14 -0.61
C GLY A 254 -27.58 -9.41 0.71
N THR A 255 -28.67 -9.40 1.45
CA THR A 255 -28.78 -8.83 2.78
C THR A 255 -27.96 -9.65 3.77
N LEU A 256 -26.91 -9.07 4.38
CA LEU A 256 -26.23 -9.66 5.51
C LEU A 256 -27.16 -9.59 6.75
N THR A 257 -27.69 -10.71 7.18
CA THR A 257 -28.38 -10.80 8.47
C THR A 257 -27.36 -11.08 9.56
N VAL A 258 -27.19 -10.17 10.51
CA VAL A 258 -26.45 -10.43 11.74
C VAL A 258 -27.35 -11.30 12.62
N LYS A 259 -27.02 -12.60 12.73
CA LYS A 259 -27.59 -13.44 13.78
C LYS A 259 -27.05 -12.99 15.12
N GLU A 260 -27.93 -12.85 16.11
CA GLU A 260 -27.58 -12.46 17.47
C GLU A 260 -26.32 -13.18 17.97
N ALA A 261 -25.34 -12.40 18.42
CA ALA A 261 -24.32 -12.90 19.32
C ALA A 261 -25.04 -13.24 20.64
N GLY A 262 -25.17 -14.51 20.96
CA GLY A 262 -25.79 -14.94 22.19
C GLY A 262 -25.12 -14.23 23.37
N ALA A 263 -25.96 -13.65 24.24
CA ALA A 263 -25.52 -13.11 25.50
C ALA A 263 -24.86 -14.23 26.33
N ILE A 264 -23.61 -13.98 26.74
CA ILE A 264 -22.95 -14.75 27.80
C ILE A 264 -23.34 -14.14 29.14
#